data_ed022ff021b3a80618613026a0826f1e
#
_entry.id   ed022ff021b3a80618613026a0826f1e
#
_cell.length_a   1.000
_cell.length_b   1.000
_cell.length_c   1.000
_cell.angle_alpha   90.00
_cell.angle_beta   90.00
_cell.angle_gamma   90.00
#
_symmetry.space_group_name_H-M   'P 1'
#
loop_
_entity.id
_entity.type
_entity.pdbx_description
1 polymer ?
#
loop_
_entity_poly.entity_id
_entity_poly.type
_entity_poly.pdbx_seq_one_letter_code
_entity_poly.pdbx_strand_id
1 'polypeptide(L)'
;MIERRREARIDAGLALAVLAIPLAAAWWGARGPFEVTLNLGPGDAPYVSGFTSSYEIDDRVATHWTTYDAAVALPLTVSGGPMALSYRFARVFPETAVVEVLFGGGVVDRFECRGGRFLERTARLGARGPTPVAVGLHADSHERQNLGLKLDWVRLAGTGRVTLRGSARLAPVLVIALLICLHVLAGWGLRGAALLTAPWAAAASYGLLRDPWLVHHLLRGVVLALALFGLAGVSIGRMLLARGRAAAPEVRALTALALATFLLRALAVNHPDFYYPDLRTHARLVQVVRAAGLAFFRTPAAYIWEHGVWRTEAYGKTYAFPYTPAFHVPFAVIPFGYDDLITAMKLAAAALTTVPLVLAWAIARRLGASVVGAALMAVVPTYVSRLSFAFLPALLGHAVDMAFLFWLAGNLDRIRERGVWVRGALFVAACQLAYVSGVINVTLFVAVLALCEAGARREARGRQAAAVLAIGLVGSLVSVLVYYRDFLPMVLDVFSHAASRGGAAVSVHPVQSFLTVAYARTRDFFDGLYPVLAAAGLVVLFRRRRGASLLAAWLLTYVLLLLGRAKVPDVFLHGHETLFVTPLVCIAAGQALATLAARGGAGRMGALVLGAALALQGFAWQWGALADQLGNAR
;
A
#
# COMPACT_ATOMS: atom_id res chain seq x y z
N MET A 1 42.61 3.53 -23.85
CA MET A 1 41.88 4.80 -23.64
C MET A 1 40.74 5.00 -24.65
N ILE A 2 40.95 4.73 -25.95
CA ILE A 2 39.95 4.89 -27.02
C ILE A 2 38.73 3.97 -26.79
N GLU A 3 38.96 2.71 -26.44
CA GLU A 3 37.91 1.71 -26.23
C GLU A 3 37.00 2.07 -25.06
N ARG A 4 37.55 2.50 -23.93
CA ARG A 4 36.76 2.99 -22.78
C ARG A 4 35.91 4.23 -23.10
N ARG A 5 36.44 5.15 -23.96
CA ARG A 5 35.67 6.30 -24.42
C ARG A 5 34.53 5.89 -25.38
N ARG A 6 34.74 4.85 -26.19
CA ARG A 6 33.70 4.30 -27.05
C ARG A 6 32.61 3.63 -26.24
N GLU A 7 32.95 2.81 -25.27
CA GLU A 7 31.98 2.18 -24.36
C GLU A 7 31.17 3.24 -23.58
N ALA A 8 31.82 4.25 -23.01
CA ALA A 8 31.14 5.32 -22.30
C ALA A 8 30.15 6.11 -23.20
N ARG A 9 30.48 6.32 -24.49
CA ARG A 9 29.56 6.94 -25.46
C ARG A 9 28.36 6.06 -25.78
N ILE A 10 28.56 4.74 -25.92
CA ILE A 10 27.48 3.78 -26.15
C ILE A 10 26.52 3.76 -24.95
N ASP A 11 27.07 3.71 -23.74
CA ASP A 11 26.27 3.67 -22.50
C ASP A 11 25.47 4.95 -22.31
N ALA A 12 26.07 6.12 -22.60
CA ALA A 12 25.38 7.41 -22.58
C ALA A 12 24.29 7.48 -23.66
N GLY A 13 24.59 7.01 -24.87
CA GLY A 13 23.61 6.93 -25.97
C GLY A 13 22.41 6.07 -25.63
N LEU A 14 22.62 4.91 -24.99
CA LEU A 14 21.53 4.05 -24.53
C LEU A 14 20.66 4.72 -23.45
N ALA A 15 21.29 5.35 -22.46
CA ALA A 15 20.56 6.06 -21.41
C ALA A 15 19.71 7.22 -21.97
N LEU A 16 20.29 7.99 -22.92
CA LEU A 16 19.58 9.05 -23.62
C LEU A 16 18.41 8.50 -24.46
N ALA A 17 18.58 7.37 -25.15
CA ALA A 17 17.51 6.72 -25.90
C ALA A 17 16.36 6.29 -24.97
N VAL A 18 16.66 5.69 -23.82
CA VAL A 18 15.66 5.29 -22.83
C VAL A 18 14.88 6.50 -22.29
N LEU A 19 15.50 7.67 -22.15
CA LEU A 19 14.84 8.91 -21.76
C LEU A 19 14.04 9.55 -22.90
N ALA A 20 14.56 9.49 -24.12
CA ALA A 20 13.93 10.12 -25.28
C ALA A 20 12.61 9.45 -25.70
N ILE A 21 12.47 8.15 -25.50
CA ILE A 21 11.27 7.39 -25.89
C ILE A 21 10.01 7.90 -25.17
N PRO A 22 9.95 7.98 -23.82
CA PRO A 22 8.76 8.53 -23.15
C PRO A 22 8.56 10.03 -23.39
N LEU A 23 9.64 10.79 -23.62
CA LEU A 23 9.53 12.19 -23.99
C LEU A 23 8.85 12.35 -25.34
N ALA A 24 9.31 11.59 -26.35
CA ALA A 24 8.69 11.59 -27.68
C ALA A 24 7.23 11.14 -27.62
N ALA A 25 6.92 10.09 -26.86
CA ALA A 25 5.55 9.60 -26.66
C ALA A 25 4.66 10.66 -25.99
N ALA A 26 5.15 11.39 -24.99
CA ALA A 26 4.41 12.47 -24.34
C ALA A 26 4.11 13.66 -25.28
N TRP A 27 5.02 13.93 -26.20
CA TRP A 27 4.79 14.94 -27.25
C TRP A 27 3.86 14.44 -28.35
N TRP A 28 3.98 13.18 -28.74
CA TRP A 28 3.16 12.59 -29.80
C TRP A 28 1.72 12.40 -29.33
N GLY A 29 1.52 11.92 -28.09
CA GLY A 29 0.23 11.65 -27.48
C GLY A 29 -0.54 10.49 -28.13
N ALA A 30 -1.72 10.21 -27.58
CA ALA A 30 -2.64 9.22 -28.11
C ALA A 30 -3.33 9.76 -29.38
N ARG A 31 -3.56 8.88 -30.36
CA ARG A 31 -4.28 9.19 -31.61
C ARG A 31 -5.37 8.14 -31.84
N GLY A 32 -6.51 8.59 -32.38
CA GLY A 32 -7.66 7.73 -32.66
C GLY A 32 -8.83 7.99 -31.71
N PRO A 33 -9.70 7.01 -31.48
CA PRO A 33 -10.75 7.14 -30.50
C PRO A 33 -10.17 7.27 -29.08
N PHE A 34 -10.73 8.20 -28.29
CA PHE A 34 -10.34 8.43 -26.91
C PHE A 34 -11.56 8.65 -26.04
N GLU A 35 -11.43 8.33 -24.77
CA GLU A 35 -12.37 8.65 -23.71
C GLU A 35 -11.58 9.10 -22.48
N VAL A 36 -11.93 10.27 -21.95
CA VAL A 36 -11.34 10.83 -20.74
C VAL A 36 -12.47 11.10 -19.76
N THR A 37 -12.51 10.39 -18.66
CA THR A 37 -13.52 10.56 -17.62
C THR A 37 -12.86 11.06 -16.33
N LEU A 38 -13.45 12.09 -15.73
CA LEU A 38 -13.17 12.50 -14.36
C LEU A 38 -14.39 12.21 -13.50
N ASN A 39 -14.27 11.25 -12.59
CA ASN A 39 -15.24 11.05 -11.52
C ASN A 39 -15.00 12.11 -10.45
N LEU A 40 -16.06 12.83 -10.07
CA LEU A 40 -15.98 13.92 -9.11
C LEU A 40 -16.14 13.41 -7.69
N GLY A 41 -15.20 13.77 -6.85
CA GLY A 41 -15.10 13.28 -5.48
C GLY A 41 -13.65 13.19 -5.02
N PRO A 42 -13.25 12.11 -4.34
CA PRO A 42 -11.88 12.00 -3.84
C PRO A 42 -10.85 12.01 -4.98
N GLY A 43 -9.91 12.95 -4.92
CA GLY A 43 -8.82 13.06 -5.88
C GLY A 43 -9.05 14.05 -7.01
N ASP A 44 -10.20 14.72 -7.06
CA ASP A 44 -10.53 15.71 -8.11
C ASP A 44 -10.04 17.12 -7.82
N ALA A 45 -9.71 17.47 -6.57
CA ALA A 45 -9.35 18.84 -6.18
C ALA A 45 -8.30 19.54 -7.05
N PRO A 46 -7.28 18.86 -7.62
CA PRO A 46 -6.34 19.51 -8.55
C PRO A 46 -6.95 19.91 -9.89
N TYR A 47 -8.10 19.40 -10.21
CA TYR A 47 -8.77 19.54 -11.51
C TYR A 47 -10.01 20.39 -11.44
N VAL A 48 -10.47 20.74 -10.24
CA VAL A 48 -11.73 21.46 -10.04
C VAL A 48 -11.50 22.82 -9.38
N SER A 49 -12.31 23.78 -9.76
CA SER A 49 -12.39 25.11 -9.13
C SER A 49 -13.85 25.54 -9.07
N GLY A 50 -14.23 26.32 -8.05
CA GLY A 50 -15.63 26.67 -7.85
C GLY A 50 -16.48 25.51 -7.36
N PHE A 51 -15.90 24.56 -6.63
CA PHE A 51 -16.58 23.48 -5.94
C PHE A 51 -16.51 23.66 -4.44
N THR A 52 -17.41 23.01 -3.70
CA THR A 52 -17.38 23.02 -2.24
C THR A 52 -16.13 22.31 -1.71
N SER A 53 -15.80 22.53 -0.45
CA SER A 53 -14.65 21.86 0.17
C SER A 53 -14.90 20.38 0.52
N SER A 54 -16.14 19.91 0.45
CA SER A 54 -16.55 18.53 0.77
C SER A 54 -17.35 17.93 -0.39
N TYR A 55 -17.19 16.64 -0.59
CA TYR A 55 -18.00 15.84 -1.50
C TYR A 55 -18.92 14.93 -0.68
N GLU A 56 -20.02 14.52 -1.30
CA GLU A 56 -20.99 13.59 -0.72
C GLU A 56 -20.87 12.22 -1.35
N ILE A 57 -21.31 11.20 -0.62
CA ILE A 57 -21.35 9.83 -1.10
C ILE A 57 -22.69 9.26 -0.74
N ASP A 58 -23.46 9.02 -1.79
CA ASP A 58 -24.73 8.33 -1.73
C ASP A 58 -24.60 6.99 -2.47
N ASP A 59 -24.94 5.89 -1.80
CA ASP A 59 -24.96 4.54 -2.40
C ASP A 59 -23.71 4.20 -3.26
N ARG A 60 -22.50 4.55 -2.76
CA ARG A 60 -21.21 4.36 -3.42
C ARG A 60 -20.89 5.36 -4.55
N VAL A 61 -21.77 6.26 -4.89
CA VAL A 61 -21.52 7.32 -5.88
C VAL A 61 -20.96 8.53 -5.14
N ALA A 62 -19.73 8.91 -5.47
CA ALA A 62 -19.14 10.14 -4.97
C ALA A 62 -19.61 11.30 -5.85
N THR A 63 -20.01 12.41 -5.25
CA THR A 63 -20.47 13.60 -5.95
C THR A 63 -19.91 14.86 -5.31
N HIS A 64 -19.69 15.89 -6.11
CA HIS A 64 -19.17 17.16 -5.65
C HIS A 64 -20.13 18.31 -6.01
N TRP A 65 -20.37 19.18 -5.06
CA TRP A 65 -21.21 20.34 -5.28
C TRP A 65 -20.45 21.46 -5.95
N THR A 66 -21.00 22.00 -7.04
CA THR A 66 -20.51 23.23 -7.66
C THR A 66 -21.03 24.46 -6.91
N THR A 67 -20.29 25.56 -6.97
CA THR A 67 -20.81 26.90 -6.76
C THR A 67 -21.45 27.42 -8.07
N TYR A 68 -21.77 28.72 -8.16
CA TYR A 68 -22.34 29.32 -9.38
C TYR A 68 -21.45 29.15 -10.59
N ASP A 69 -20.17 29.45 -10.42
CA ASP A 69 -19.13 29.31 -11.42
C ASP A 69 -18.19 28.20 -10.99
N ALA A 70 -18.23 27.10 -11.71
CA ALA A 70 -17.35 25.98 -11.48
C ALA A 70 -16.61 25.60 -12.76
N ALA A 71 -15.42 25.08 -12.62
CA ALA A 71 -14.67 24.57 -13.76
C ALA A 71 -13.95 23.27 -13.42
N VAL A 72 -13.90 22.39 -14.43
CA VAL A 72 -13.07 21.18 -14.47
C VAL A 72 -11.98 21.38 -15.49
N ALA A 73 -10.72 21.43 -15.07
CA ALA A 73 -9.58 21.67 -15.96
C ALA A 73 -8.58 20.50 -15.87
N LEU A 74 -8.48 19.72 -16.94
CA LEU A 74 -7.55 18.60 -17.01
C LEU A 74 -6.21 19.04 -17.64
N PRO A 75 -5.07 18.44 -17.26
CA PRO A 75 -3.78 18.75 -17.85
C PRO A 75 -3.62 18.09 -19.23
N LEU A 76 -4.63 18.25 -20.07
CA LEU A 76 -4.74 17.66 -21.41
C LEU A 76 -5.00 18.74 -22.46
N THR A 77 -4.58 18.43 -23.68
CA THR A 77 -4.97 19.15 -24.91
C THR A 77 -5.54 18.12 -25.87
N VAL A 78 -6.69 18.42 -26.43
CA VAL A 78 -7.35 17.60 -27.46
C VAL A 78 -7.38 18.36 -28.78
N SER A 79 -7.30 17.64 -29.91
CA SER A 79 -7.43 18.22 -31.26
C SER A 79 -7.91 17.16 -32.24
N GLY A 80 -8.58 17.59 -33.30
CA GLY A 80 -8.99 16.71 -34.41
C GLY A 80 -10.50 16.59 -34.56
N GLY A 81 -10.98 15.36 -34.73
CA GLY A 81 -12.34 15.03 -35.17
C GLY A 81 -13.47 15.39 -34.19
N PRO A 82 -14.70 14.94 -34.48
CA PRO A 82 -15.84 15.24 -33.64
C PRO A 82 -15.66 14.63 -32.23
N MET A 83 -16.14 15.38 -31.24
CA MET A 83 -16.07 15.00 -29.81
C MET A 83 -17.47 15.10 -29.18
N ALA A 84 -17.66 14.40 -28.09
CA ALA A 84 -18.84 14.50 -27.24
C ALA A 84 -18.40 14.79 -25.80
N LEU A 85 -18.98 15.83 -25.21
CA LEU A 85 -18.82 16.15 -23.80
C LEU A 85 -20.07 15.67 -23.09
N SER A 86 -19.94 14.63 -22.27
CA SER A 86 -21.02 14.10 -21.45
C SER A 86 -20.77 14.44 -19.98
N TYR A 87 -21.83 14.68 -19.23
CA TYR A 87 -21.73 14.95 -17.80
C TYR A 87 -23.02 14.49 -17.09
N ARG A 88 -22.85 14.00 -15.85
CA ARG A 88 -23.93 13.53 -15.01
C ARG A 88 -24.04 14.40 -13.76
N PHE A 89 -25.23 14.92 -13.53
CA PHE A 89 -25.48 15.88 -12.48
C PHE A 89 -26.89 15.71 -11.91
N ALA A 90 -27.09 16.26 -10.70
CA ALA A 90 -28.41 16.45 -10.11
C ALA A 90 -28.53 17.89 -9.58
N ARG A 91 -29.76 18.39 -9.57
CA ARG A 91 -30.12 19.57 -8.80
C ARG A 91 -31.02 19.10 -7.66
N VAL A 92 -30.66 19.46 -6.44
CA VAL A 92 -31.42 19.05 -5.25
C VAL A 92 -32.51 20.06 -4.91
N PHE A 93 -32.30 21.33 -5.32
CA PHE A 93 -33.24 22.42 -5.03
C PHE A 93 -34.44 22.41 -5.99
N PRO A 94 -35.66 22.71 -5.50
CA PRO A 94 -36.88 22.66 -6.33
C PRO A 94 -36.96 23.77 -7.38
N GLU A 95 -36.24 24.88 -7.21
CA GLU A 95 -36.26 26.00 -8.13
C GLU A 95 -35.57 25.64 -9.44
N THR A 96 -36.10 26.19 -10.55
CA THR A 96 -35.49 26.05 -11.86
C THR A 96 -34.21 26.89 -11.94
N ALA A 97 -33.12 26.31 -12.43
CA ALA A 97 -31.90 27.03 -12.77
C ALA A 97 -31.58 26.90 -14.25
N VAL A 98 -31.08 27.95 -14.84
CA VAL A 98 -30.45 27.88 -16.17
C VAL A 98 -29.01 27.48 -15.98
N VAL A 99 -28.61 26.43 -16.70
CA VAL A 99 -27.23 25.90 -16.66
C VAL A 99 -26.59 26.14 -18.02
N GLU A 100 -25.43 26.76 -18.02
CA GLU A 100 -24.57 26.90 -19.20
C GLU A 100 -23.31 26.08 -19.03
N VAL A 101 -22.99 25.27 -20.04
CA VAL A 101 -21.77 24.47 -20.09
C VAL A 101 -20.85 25.03 -21.15
N LEU A 102 -19.62 25.35 -20.73
CA LEU A 102 -18.60 25.94 -21.58
C LEU A 102 -17.49 24.95 -21.89
N PHE A 103 -16.99 24.96 -23.12
CA PHE A 103 -15.80 24.20 -23.52
C PHE A 103 -14.96 25.01 -24.51
N GLY A 104 -13.66 25.16 -24.17
CA GLY A 104 -12.74 25.97 -24.99
C GLY A 104 -13.15 27.43 -25.08
N GLY A 105 -13.80 27.97 -24.05
CA GLY A 105 -14.23 29.39 -23.96
C GLY A 105 -15.57 29.70 -24.62
N GLY A 106 -16.26 28.72 -25.24
CA GLY A 106 -17.59 28.91 -25.81
C GLY A 106 -18.67 28.06 -25.13
N VAL A 107 -19.91 28.58 -25.06
CA VAL A 107 -21.07 27.82 -24.58
C VAL A 107 -21.37 26.69 -25.57
N VAL A 108 -21.41 25.45 -25.05
CA VAL A 108 -21.63 24.24 -25.85
C VAL A 108 -22.96 23.55 -25.52
N ASP A 109 -23.52 23.82 -24.33
CA ASP A 109 -24.86 23.40 -23.95
C ASP A 109 -25.51 24.48 -23.05
N ARG A 110 -26.82 24.66 -23.16
CA ARG A 110 -27.62 25.51 -22.29
C ARG A 110 -28.97 24.89 -22.07
N PHE A 111 -29.40 24.75 -20.82
CA PHE A 111 -30.64 24.10 -20.47
C PHE A 111 -31.19 24.57 -19.13
N GLU A 112 -32.48 24.36 -18.94
CA GLU A 112 -33.13 24.52 -17.64
C GLU A 112 -33.10 23.20 -16.87
N CYS A 113 -32.79 23.28 -15.59
CA CYS A 113 -32.73 22.16 -14.66
C CYS A 113 -33.60 22.44 -13.44
N ARG A 114 -34.46 21.47 -13.11
CA ARG A 114 -35.26 21.47 -11.87
C ARG A 114 -34.76 20.38 -10.92
N GLY A 115 -35.08 20.52 -9.62
CA GLY A 115 -34.76 19.53 -8.62
C GLY A 115 -35.27 18.12 -8.93
N GLY A 116 -34.49 17.10 -8.60
CA GLY A 116 -34.87 15.72 -8.83
C GLY A 116 -33.69 14.76 -8.98
N ARG A 117 -33.86 13.80 -9.87
CA ARG A 117 -32.93 12.69 -10.11
C ARG A 117 -31.68 13.15 -10.84
N PHE A 118 -30.62 12.31 -10.76
CA PHE A 118 -29.46 12.47 -11.63
C PHE A 118 -29.86 12.40 -13.10
N LEU A 119 -29.40 13.40 -13.87
CA LEU A 119 -29.59 13.52 -15.31
C LEU A 119 -28.22 13.38 -15.98
N GLU A 120 -28.20 12.76 -17.13
CA GLU A 120 -27.05 12.71 -18.02
C GLU A 120 -27.33 13.52 -19.28
N ARG A 121 -26.39 14.37 -19.67
CA ARG A 121 -26.46 15.15 -20.89
C ARG A 121 -25.19 14.99 -21.69
N THR A 122 -25.31 15.17 -23.00
CA THR A 122 -24.22 15.09 -23.95
C THR A 122 -24.29 16.24 -24.93
N ALA A 123 -23.26 17.08 -24.93
CA ALA A 123 -23.04 18.13 -25.92
C ALA A 123 -22.12 17.61 -27.03
N ARG A 124 -22.54 17.76 -28.29
CA ARG A 124 -21.72 17.40 -29.45
C ARG A 124 -20.81 18.57 -29.81
N LEU A 125 -19.52 18.29 -29.93
CA LEU A 125 -18.49 19.27 -30.29
C LEU A 125 -17.97 18.94 -31.69
N GLY A 126 -17.95 19.92 -32.56
CA GLY A 126 -17.33 19.78 -33.89
C GLY A 126 -15.82 19.57 -33.82
N ALA A 127 -15.19 19.30 -34.96
CA ALA A 127 -13.75 19.22 -35.07
C ALA A 127 -13.09 20.54 -34.62
N ARG A 128 -12.02 20.42 -33.83
CA ARG A 128 -11.34 21.58 -33.23
C ARG A 128 -9.83 21.49 -33.42
N GLY A 129 -9.20 22.67 -33.50
CA GLY A 129 -7.75 22.79 -33.30
C GLY A 129 -7.33 22.40 -31.89
N PRO A 130 -6.02 22.50 -31.57
CA PRO A 130 -5.53 22.16 -30.22
C PRO A 130 -6.24 22.98 -29.14
N THR A 131 -7.08 22.32 -28.33
CA THR A 131 -7.92 22.93 -27.31
C THR A 131 -7.60 22.34 -25.95
N PRO A 132 -7.29 23.15 -24.92
CA PRO A 132 -7.20 22.68 -23.54
C PRO A 132 -8.51 22.05 -23.08
N VAL A 133 -8.43 20.95 -22.34
CA VAL A 133 -9.61 20.31 -21.75
C VAL A 133 -9.99 21.09 -20.48
N ALA A 134 -10.85 22.10 -20.68
CA ALA A 134 -11.43 22.88 -19.59
C ALA A 134 -12.94 23.00 -19.84
N VAL A 135 -13.72 22.48 -18.89
CA VAL A 135 -15.19 22.51 -18.89
C VAL A 135 -15.62 23.52 -17.83
N GLY A 136 -16.25 24.61 -18.26
CA GLY A 136 -16.89 25.54 -17.33
C GLY A 136 -18.34 25.19 -17.12
N LEU A 137 -18.85 25.42 -15.93
CA LEU A 137 -20.23 25.23 -15.54
C LEU A 137 -20.72 26.51 -14.87
N HIS A 138 -21.66 27.18 -15.49
CA HIS A 138 -22.34 28.32 -14.91
C HIS A 138 -23.79 27.92 -14.61
N ALA A 139 -24.22 28.10 -13.38
CA ALA A 139 -25.59 27.78 -12.99
C ALA A 139 -26.20 28.97 -12.25
N ASP A 140 -27.24 29.57 -12.85
CA ASP A 140 -28.03 30.55 -12.14
C ASP A 140 -28.63 29.89 -10.90
N SER A 141 -28.30 30.39 -9.72
CA SER A 141 -28.84 29.89 -8.49
C SER A 141 -29.42 30.98 -7.62
N HIS A 142 -30.48 30.65 -6.91
CA HIS A 142 -31.07 31.52 -5.93
C HIS A 142 -30.34 31.48 -4.57
N GLU A 143 -29.83 32.57 -4.23
CA GLU A 143 -29.52 33.34 -3.03
C GLU A 143 -29.14 32.70 -1.68
N ARG A 144 -29.45 31.47 -1.31
CA ARG A 144 -29.29 31.10 0.12
C ARG A 144 -28.08 30.25 0.47
N GLN A 145 -27.46 29.54 -0.44
CA GLN A 145 -26.37 28.62 -0.07
C GLN A 145 -25.15 28.63 -1.01
N ASN A 146 -25.13 29.43 -2.07
CA ASN A 146 -24.05 29.43 -3.07
C ASN A 146 -23.74 28.03 -3.66
N LEU A 147 -24.78 27.19 -3.80
CA LEU A 147 -24.69 25.84 -4.36
C LEU A 147 -25.38 25.77 -5.72
N GLY A 148 -24.66 25.28 -6.74
CA GLY A 148 -25.16 25.11 -8.09
C GLY A 148 -25.72 23.70 -8.33
N LEU A 149 -24.90 22.82 -8.85
CA LEU A 149 -25.23 21.44 -9.22
C LEU A 149 -24.45 20.44 -8.37
N LYS A 150 -25.02 19.28 -8.15
CA LYS A 150 -24.35 18.11 -7.61
C LYS A 150 -23.81 17.30 -8.79
N LEU A 151 -22.52 17.32 -9.02
CA LEU A 151 -21.87 16.69 -10.17
C LEU A 151 -21.27 15.35 -9.78
N ASP A 152 -21.50 14.32 -10.60
CA ASP A 152 -21.00 12.96 -10.42
C ASP A 152 -19.75 12.73 -11.27
N TRP A 153 -19.84 12.94 -12.58
CA TRP A 153 -18.70 12.80 -13.48
C TRP A 153 -18.82 13.72 -14.69
N VAL A 154 -17.67 13.99 -15.30
CA VAL A 154 -17.52 14.65 -16.59
C VAL A 154 -16.71 13.75 -17.50
N ARG A 155 -17.18 13.54 -18.73
CA ARG A 155 -16.57 12.68 -19.74
C ARG A 155 -16.41 13.40 -21.05
N LEU A 156 -15.21 13.34 -21.62
CA LEU A 156 -14.93 13.79 -22.97
C LEU A 156 -14.51 12.60 -23.83
N ALA A 157 -15.29 12.27 -24.85
CA ALA A 157 -15.00 11.20 -25.78
C ALA A 157 -14.98 11.72 -27.22
N GLY A 158 -14.20 11.09 -28.09
CA GLY A 158 -14.13 11.52 -29.49
C GLY A 158 -13.06 10.82 -30.29
N THR A 159 -12.78 11.36 -31.46
CA THR A 159 -11.67 10.93 -32.32
C THR A 159 -10.70 12.09 -32.52
N GLY A 160 -9.41 11.80 -32.45
CA GLY A 160 -8.41 12.85 -32.62
C GLY A 160 -7.12 12.55 -31.88
N ARG A 161 -6.47 13.60 -31.42
CA ARG A 161 -5.21 13.52 -30.69
C ARG A 161 -5.38 14.07 -29.27
N VAL A 162 -4.90 13.31 -28.29
CA VAL A 162 -4.85 13.71 -26.89
C VAL A 162 -3.39 13.75 -26.44
N THR A 163 -2.98 14.84 -25.82
CA THR A 163 -1.62 15.03 -25.29
C THR A 163 -1.67 15.60 -23.88
N LEU A 164 -0.70 15.23 -23.04
CA LEU A 164 -0.47 15.89 -21.76
C LEU A 164 -0.06 17.36 -21.98
N ARG A 165 -0.33 18.21 -20.97
CA ARG A 165 -0.02 19.64 -21.00
C ARG A 165 0.88 20.03 -19.82
N GLY A 166 1.71 21.06 -20.05
CA GLY A 166 2.55 21.63 -18.99
C GLY A 166 3.49 20.62 -18.34
N SER A 167 3.62 20.70 -17.03
CA SER A 167 4.48 19.84 -16.22
C SER A 167 4.07 18.35 -16.22
N ALA A 168 2.81 18.04 -16.52
CA ALA A 168 2.34 16.66 -16.61
C ALA A 168 3.08 15.84 -17.68
N ARG A 169 3.58 16.49 -18.76
CA ARG A 169 4.42 15.84 -19.78
C ARG A 169 5.75 15.35 -19.24
N LEU A 170 6.29 16.03 -18.24
CA LEU A 170 7.61 15.72 -17.70
C LEU A 170 7.61 14.58 -16.68
N ALA A 171 6.47 14.31 -16.02
CA ALA A 171 6.40 13.31 -14.96
C ALA A 171 6.89 11.92 -15.40
N PRO A 172 6.49 11.35 -16.57
CA PRO A 172 7.01 10.08 -17.04
C PRO A 172 8.53 10.08 -17.24
N VAL A 173 9.06 11.16 -17.83
CA VAL A 173 10.50 11.31 -18.09
C VAL A 173 11.27 11.42 -16.77
N LEU A 174 10.75 12.16 -15.80
CA LEU A 174 11.37 12.32 -14.48
C LEU A 174 11.41 11.00 -13.70
N VAL A 175 10.36 10.18 -13.78
CA VAL A 175 10.37 8.83 -13.18
C VAL A 175 11.46 7.97 -13.80
N ILE A 176 11.60 7.95 -15.13
CA ILE A 176 12.63 7.19 -15.84
C ILE A 176 14.04 7.72 -15.52
N ALA A 177 14.24 9.02 -15.54
CA ALA A 177 15.52 9.65 -15.17
C ALA A 177 15.93 9.30 -13.73
N LEU A 178 14.96 9.39 -12.81
CA LEU A 178 15.19 9.06 -11.40
C LEU A 178 15.53 7.58 -11.20
N LEU A 179 14.86 6.66 -11.91
CA LEU A 179 15.20 5.23 -11.87
C LEU A 179 16.64 4.98 -12.36
N ILE A 180 17.05 5.59 -13.48
CA ILE A 180 18.43 5.48 -13.97
C ILE A 180 19.41 6.00 -12.89
N CYS A 181 19.17 7.19 -12.34
CA CYS A 181 20.00 7.77 -11.30
C CYS A 181 20.09 6.86 -10.06
N LEU A 182 18.97 6.34 -9.56
CA LEU A 182 18.94 5.48 -8.39
C LEU A 182 19.69 4.15 -8.63
N HIS A 183 19.57 3.54 -9.81
CA HIS A 183 20.33 2.35 -10.17
C HIS A 183 21.83 2.64 -10.25
N VAL A 184 22.24 3.76 -10.84
CA VAL A 184 23.64 4.18 -10.88
C VAL A 184 24.17 4.42 -9.46
N LEU A 185 23.41 5.12 -8.63
CA LEU A 185 23.74 5.35 -7.22
C LEU A 185 23.82 4.05 -6.41
N ALA A 186 23.06 3.02 -6.76
CA ALA A 186 23.14 1.69 -6.17
C ALA A 186 24.34 0.86 -6.66
N GLY A 187 25.13 1.40 -7.59
CA GLY A 187 26.35 0.78 -8.10
C GLY A 187 26.19 -0.03 -9.38
N TRP A 188 25.08 0.11 -10.11
CA TRP A 188 24.98 -0.36 -11.48
C TRP A 188 25.75 0.56 -12.42
N GLY A 189 26.44 0.01 -13.44
CA GLY A 189 26.93 0.84 -14.53
C GLY A 189 25.79 1.50 -15.31
N LEU A 190 26.06 2.59 -16.02
CA LEU A 190 25.03 3.35 -16.75
C LEU A 190 24.25 2.47 -17.73
N ARG A 191 24.93 1.56 -18.43
CA ARG A 191 24.29 0.56 -19.31
C ARG A 191 23.34 -0.35 -18.56
N GLY A 192 23.77 -0.92 -17.42
CA GLY A 192 22.92 -1.77 -16.58
C GLY A 192 21.71 -1.03 -16.03
N ALA A 193 21.90 0.22 -15.58
CA ALA A 193 20.83 1.10 -15.12
C ALA A 193 19.81 1.39 -16.24
N ALA A 194 20.29 1.70 -17.45
CA ALA A 194 19.43 1.95 -18.61
C ALA A 194 18.63 0.68 -18.99
N LEU A 195 19.27 -0.49 -19.03
CA LEU A 195 18.60 -1.76 -19.35
C LEU A 195 17.51 -2.14 -18.32
N LEU A 196 17.78 -1.94 -17.02
CA LEU A 196 16.79 -2.19 -15.96
C LEU A 196 15.61 -1.21 -16.05
N THR A 197 15.83 0.00 -16.57
CA THR A 197 14.81 1.05 -16.68
C THR A 197 14.05 0.98 -18.01
N ALA A 198 14.60 0.39 -19.05
CA ALA A 198 14.01 0.31 -20.38
C ALA A 198 12.57 -0.26 -20.41
N PRO A 199 12.23 -1.34 -19.66
CA PRO A 199 10.85 -1.84 -19.61
C PRO A 199 9.86 -0.80 -19.08
N TRP A 200 10.26 0.01 -18.11
CA TRP A 200 9.44 1.08 -17.53
C TRP A 200 9.23 2.24 -18.53
N ALA A 201 10.29 2.59 -19.26
CA ALA A 201 10.21 3.58 -20.33
C ALA A 201 9.27 3.11 -21.45
N ALA A 202 9.36 1.84 -21.86
CA ALA A 202 8.47 1.24 -22.83
C ALA A 202 7.01 1.23 -22.36
N ALA A 203 6.75 0.81 -21.12
CA ALA A 203 5.41 0.80 -20.52
C ALA A 203 4.82 2.20 -20.43
N ALA A 204 5.58 3.19 -19.94
CA ALA A 204 5.15 4.58 -19.86
C ALA A 204 4.83 5.14 -21.25
N SER A 205 5.67 4.85 -22.25
CA SER A 205 5.47 5.30 -23.63
C SER A 205 4.24 4.66 -24.27
N TYR A 206 4.05 3.37 -24.07
CA TYR A 206 2.84 2.67 -24.53
C TYR A 206 1.58 3.29 -23.89
N GLY A 207 1.61 3.52 -22.57
CA GLY A 207 0.51 4.18 -21.87
C GLY A 207 0.22 5.59 -22.42
N LEU A 208 1.26 6.40 -22.64
CA LEU A 208 1.12 7.75 -23.20
C LEU A 208 0.51 7.77 -24.61
N LEU A 209 0.80 6.73 -25.41
CA LEU A 209 0.25 6.58 -26.76
C LEU A 209 -1.18 6.01 -26.76
N ARG A 210 -1.63 5.43 -25.65
CA ARG A 210 -2.96 4.83 -25.50
C ARG A 210 -3.90 5.71 -24.67
N ASP A 211 -3.47 6.07 -23.48
CA ASP A 211 -4.24 6.86 -22.51
C ASP A 211 -3.31 7.77 -21.69
N PRO A 212 -3.01 8.98 -22.19
CA PRO A 212 -2.20 9.94 -21.45
C PRO A 212 -2.81 10.34 -20.10
N TRP A 213 -4.14 10.34 -20.00
CA TRP A 213 -4.86 10.69 -18.78
C TRP A 213 -4.61 9.67 -17.66
N LEU A 214 -4.74 8.39 -17.98
CA LEU A 214 -4.41 7.31 -17.03
C LEU A 214 -2.96 7.41 -16.56
N VAL A 215 -2.00 7.62 -17.50
CA VAL A 215 -0.59 7.75 -17.12
C VAL A 215 -0.36 8.92 -16.19
N HIS A 216 -1.02 10.05 -16.41
CA HIS A 216 -0.95 11.21 -15.51
C HIS A 216 -1.43 10.85 -14.10
N HIS A 217 -2.57 10.16 -13.98
CA HIS A 217 -3.08 9.69 -12.68
C HIS A 217 -2.13 8.72 -11.99
N LEU A 218 -1.66 7.69 -12.71
CA LEU A 218 -0.76 6.68 -12.17
C LEU A 218 0.54 7.29 -11.61
N LEU A 219 1.03 8.38 -12.19
CA LEU A 219 2.29 9.02 -11.81
C LEU A 219 2.14 10.14 -10.77
N ARG A 220 0.91 10.45 -10.33
CA ARG A 220 0.68 11.50 -9.33
C ARG A 220 1.44 11.21 -8.03
N GLY A 221 2.29 12.14 -7.61
CA GLY A 221 3.13 12.01 -6.41
C GLY A 221 4.27 10.99 -6.50
N VAL A 222 4.29 10.13 -7.54
CA VAL A 222 5.26 9.02 -7.67
C VAL A 222 6.69 9.52 -7.77
N VAL A 223 6.95 10.63 -8.45
CA VAL A 223 8.32 11.19 -8.59
C VAL A 223 8.92 11.47 -7.21
N LEU A 224 8.20 12.18 -6.34
CA LEU A 224 8.66 12.51 -5.00
C LEU A 224 8.79 11.26 -4.12
N ALA A 225 7.78 10.40 -4.14
CA ALA A 225 7.80 9.17 -3.34
C ALA A 225 8.92 8.22 -3.76
N LEU A 226 9.16 8.06 -5.07
CA LEU A 226 10.27 7.25 -5.61
C LEU A 226 11.63 7.86 -5.23
N ALA A 227 11.76 9.20 -5.26
CA ALA A 227 12.98 9.85 -4.82
C ALA A 227 13.27 9.58 -3.34
N LEU A 228 12.30 9.80 -2.47
CA LEU A 228 12.44 9.57 -1.02
C LEU A 228 12.73 8.10 -0.71
N PHE A 229 11.91 7.19 -1.23
CA PHE A 229 12.07 5.75 -1.02
C PHE A 229 13.39 5.23 -1.61
N GLY A 230 13.71 5.64 -2.84
CA GLY A 230 14.92 5.20 -3.53
C GLY A 230 16.20 5.71 -2.89
N LEU A 231 16.26 6.99 -2.50
CA LEU A 231 17.42 7.56 -1.80
C LEU A 231 17.62 6.89 -0.44
N ALA A 232 16.56 6.63 0.32
CA ALA A 232 16.64 5.88 1.56
C ALA A 232 17.18 4.47 1.32
N GLY A 233 16.68 3.74 0.33
CA GLY A 233 17.12 2.40 -0.05
C GLY A 233 18.61 2.37 -0.48
N VAL A 234 19.03 3.30 -1.33
CA VAL A 234 20.42 3.43 -1.78
C VAL A 234 21.34 3.76 -0.59
N SER A 235 20.92 4.67 0.29
CA SER A 235 21.70 5.06 1.48
C SER A 235 21.90 3.88 2.43
N ILE A 236 20.84 3.10 2.70
CA ILE A 236 20.91 1.87 3.49
C ILE A 236 21.84 0.86 2.80
N GLY A 237 21.71 0.66 1.50
CA GLY A 237 22.56 -0.24 0.71
C GLY A 237 24.03 0.12 0.80
N ARG A 238 24.37 1.40 0.64
CA ARG A 238 25.75 1.91 0.78
C ARG A 238 26.30 1.72 2.19
N MET A 239 25.47 1.96 3.21
CA MET A 239 25.85 1.72 4.59
C MET A 239 26.14 0.23 4.87
N LEU A 240 25.35 -0.69 4.29
CA LEU A 240 25.58 -2.14 4.41
C LEU A 240 26.88 -2.56 3.72
N LEU A 241 27.19 -1.99 2.54
CA LEU A 241 28.46 -2.20 1.84
C LEU A 241 29.66 -1.68 2.65
N ALA A 242 29.60 -0.43 3.10
CA ALA A 242 30.66 0.20 3.87
C ALA A 242 30.98 -0.55 5.18
N ARG A 243 29.99 -1.22 5.77
CA ARG A 243 30.17 -2.04 6.97
C ARG A 243 30.51 -3.51 6.68
N GLY A 244 30.75 -3.89 5.42
CA GLY A 244 31.03 -5.27 5.03
C GLY A 244 29.88 -6.25 5.31
N ARG A 245 28.66 -5.74 5.48
CA ARG A 245 27.49 -6.55 5.85
C ARG A 245 26.75 -7.17 4.68
N ALA A 246 27.08 -6.76 3.45
CA ALA A 246 26.49 -7.29 2.22
C ALA A 246 27.50 -7.22 1.07
N ALA A 247 27.37 -8.08 0.07
CA ALA A 247 28.14 -8.01 -1.15
C ALA A 247 27.51 -7.02 -2.14
N ALA A 248 28.33 -6.37 -2.96
CA ALA A 248 27.84 -5.38 -3.92
C ALA A 248 26.79 -5.92 -4.89
N PRO A 249 26.91 -7.15 -5.46
CA PRO A 249 25.86 -7.73 -6.31
C PRO A 249 24.52 -7.91 -5.58
N GLU A 250 24.54 -8.33 -4.32
CA GLU A 250 23.33 -8.48 -3.51
C GLU A 250 22.62 -7.15 -3.28
N VAL A 251 23.37 -6.11 -2.90
CA VAL A 251 22.80 -4.77 -2.66
C VAL A 251 22.21 -4.21 -3.95
N ARG A 252 22.90 -4.37 -5.08
CA ARG A 252 22.39 -3.95 -6.38
C ARG A 252 21.08 -4.66 -6.73
N ALA A 253 21.05 -5.99 -6.63
CA ALA A 253 19.85 -6.78 -6.92
C ALA A 253 18.68 -6.44 -5.98
N LEU A 254 18.96 -6.32 -4.68
CA LEU A 254 17.95 -5.94 -3.68
C LEU A 254 17.36 -4.56 -3.95
N THR A 255 18.22 -3.58 -4.28
CA THR A 255 17.76 -2.21 -4.59
C THR A 255 16.91 -2.20 -5.87
N ALA A 256 17.34 -2.87 -6.93
CA ALA A 256 16.58 -2.95 -8.18
C ALA A 256 15.21 -3.61 -7.95
N LEU A 257 15.16 -4.70 -7.21
CA LEU A 257 13.94 -5.40 -6.86
C LEU A 257 13.00 -4.54 -6.00
N ALA A 258 13.54 -3.84 -5.00
CA ALA A 258 12.76 -2.95 -4.12
C ALA A 258 12.17 -1.77 -4.91
N LEU A 259 12.96 -1.13 -5.80
CA LEU A 259 12.48 -0.05 -6.66
C LEU A 259 11.38 -0.53 -7.61
N ALA A 260 11.57 -1.67 -8.26
CA ALA A 260 10.55 -2.26 -9.14
C ALA A 260 9.27 -2.60 -8.39
N THR A 261 9.38 -3.25 -7.22
CA THR A 261 8.23 -3.61 -6.38
C THR A 261 7.49 -2.37 -5.88
N PHE A 262 8.22 -1.36 -5.42
CA PHE A 262 7.63 -0.09 -5.00
C PHE A 262 6.87 0.57 -6.15
N LEU A 263 7.49 0.69 -7.32
CA LEU A 263 6.88 1.36 -8.47
C LEU A 263 5.63 0.64 -8.96
N LEU A 264 5.66 -0.70 -9.08
CA LEU A 264 4.47 -1.49 -9.43
C LEU A 264 3.31 -1.23 -8.47
N ARG A 265 3.59 -1.26 -7.15
CA ARG A 265 2.57 -1.03 -6.12
C ARG A 265 2.09 0.41 -6.09
N ALA A 266 2.99 1.39 -6.29
CA ALA A 266 2.63 2.79 -6.37
C ALA A 266 1.72 3.09 -7.56
N LEU A 267 2.00 2.51 -8.73
CA LEU A 267 1.15 2.64 -9.91
C LEU A 267 -0.21 1.98 -9.67
N ALA A 268 -0.25 0.78 -9.09
CA ALA A 268 -1.50 0.09 -8.79
C ALA A 268 -2.40 0.91 -7.85
N VAL A 269 -1.86 1.45 -6.76
CA VAL A 269 -2.65 2.24 -5.79
C VAL A 269 -3.10 3.60 -6.33
N ASN A 270 -2.44 4.11 -7.36
CA ASN A 270 -2.83 5.38 -7.98
C ASN A 270 -3.85 5.22 -9.11
N HIS A 271 -4.23 3.98 -9.47
CA HIS A 271 -5.26 3.78 -10.49
C HIS A 271 -6.58 4.44 -10.05
N PRO A 272 -7.23 5.26 -10.88
CA PRO A 272 -8.43 6.02 -10.48
C PRO A 272 -9.59 5.12 -10.03
N ASP A 273 -9.77 3.98 -10.68
CA ASP A 273 -10.83 3.03 -10.37
C ASP A 273 -10.46 2.02 -9.27
N PHE A 274 -9.32 2.18 -8.60
CA PHE A 274 -8.94 1.26 -7.53
C PHE A 274 -9.75 1.56 -6.26
N TYR A 275 -10.55 0.60 -5.83
CA TYR A 275 -11.43 0.75 -4.68
C TYR A 275 -10.69 0.60 -3.35
N TYR A 276 -10.88 1.56 -2.45
CA TYR A 276 -10.24 1.60 -1.13
C TYR A 276 -11.29 1.86 -0.04
N PRO A 277 -11.92 0.82 0.55
CA PRO A 277 -13.01 1.03 1.50
C PRO A 277 -12.63 1.88 2.72
N ASP A 278 -11.44 1.68 3.28
CA ASP A 278 -11.04 2.31 4.54
C ASP A 278 -10.23 3.62 4.38
N LEU A 279 -9.86 3.99 3.16
CA LEU A 279 -8.92 5.10 2.93
C LEU A 279 -9.44 6.44 3.48
N ARG A 280 -10.73 6.68 3.35
CA ARG A 280 -11.38 7.91 3.86
C ARG A 280 -11.41 7.96 5.38
N THR A 281 -11.68 6.82 6.00
CA THR A 281 -11.67 6.70 7.45
C THR A 281 -10.26 7.00 7.98
N HIS A 282 -9.22 6.56 7.29
CA HIS A 282 -7.84 6.93 7.60
C HIS A 282 -7.59 8.44 7.44
N ALA A 283 -8.04 9.05 6.34
CA ALA A 283 -7.89 10.49 6.12
C ALA A 283 -8.63 11.31 7.19
N ARG A 284 -9.85 10.88 7.57
CA ARG A 284 -10.61 11.49 8.66
C ARG A 284 -9.87 11.39 10.00
N LEU A 285 -9.28 10.26 10.34
CA LEU A 285 -8.49 10.13 11.56
C LEU A 285 -7.26 11.04 11.54
N VAL A 286 -6.59 11.21 10.40
CA VAL A 286 -5.51 12.22 10.27
C VAL A 286 -6.03 13.62 10.60
N GLN A 287 -7.21 14.00 10.10
CA GLN A 287 -7.81 15.32 10.40
C GLN A 287 -8.14 15.46 11.88
N VAL A 288 -8.71 14.43 12.52
CA VAL A 288 -8.99 14.41 13.95
C VAL A 288 -7.72 14.57 14.79
N VAL A 289 -6.67 13.79 14.46
CA VAL A 289 -5.36 13.88 15.15
C VAL A 289 -4.73 15.25 14.94
N ARG A 290 -4.84 15.83 13.74
CA ARG A 290 -4.33 17.17 13.41
C ARG A 290 -5.05 18.26 14.22
N ALA A 291 -6.38 18.20 14.28
CA ALA A 291 -7.19 19.18 15.00
C ALA A 291 -6.99 19.11 16.51
N ALA A 292 -6.94 17.88 17.06
CA ALA A 292 -6.77 17.67 18.50
C ALA A 292 -5.32 17.84 18.99
N GLY A 293 -4.33 17.63 18.10
CA GLY A 293 -2.91 17.70 18.45
C GLY A 293 -2.55 16.74 19.60
N LEU A 294 -1.80 17.22 20.58
CA LEU A 294 -1.41 16.42 21.74
C LEU A 294 -2.59 16.02 22.66
N ALA A 295 -3.72 16.73 22.61
CA ALA A 295 -4.90 16.39 23.40
C ALA A 295 -5.46 15.01 22.99
N PHE A 296 -5.35 14.63 21.70
CA PHE A 296 -5.74 13.31 21.24
C PHE A 296 -5.12 12.16 22.08
N PHE A 297 -3.85 12.28 22.46
CA PHE A 297 -3.13 11.23 23.19
C PHE A 297 -3.48 11.15 24.68
N ARG A 298 -4.23 12.13 25.19
CA ARG A 298 -4.74 12.10 26.58
C ARG A 298 -6.00 11.26 26.69
N THR A 299 -6.92 11.40 25.73
CA THR A 299 -8.24 10.74 25.72
C THR A 299 -8.58 10.19 24.32
N PRO A 300 -7.78 9.27 23.76
CA PRO A 300 -7.97 8.80 22.38
C PRO A 300 -9.33 8.09 22.19
N ALA A 301 -9.83 7.35 23.19
CA ALA A 301 -11.13 6.69 23.10
C ALA A 301 -12.28 7.68 22.93
N ALA A 302 -12.25 8.81 23.66
CA ALA A 302 -13.26 9.87 23.56
C ALA A 302 -13.25 10.48 22.14
N TYR A 303 -12.08 10.89 21.63
CA TYR A 303 -11.97 11.44 20.26
C TYR A 303 -12.44 10.47 19.18
N ILE A 304 -12.06 9.18 19.27
CA ILE A 304 -12.50 8.15 18.32
C ILE A 304 -14.03 7.98 18.39
N TRP A 305 -14.60 8.02 19.60
CA TRP A 305 -16.03 7.91 19.83
C TRP A 305 -16.79 9.11 19.26
N GLU A 306 -16.42 10.31 19.64
CA GLU A 306 -17.11 11.56 19.27
C GLU A 306 -17.13 11.78 17.75
N HIS A 307 -16.01 11.49 17.08
CA HIS A 307 -15.91 11.67 15.65
C HIS A 307 -16.39 10.47 14.84
N GLY A 308 -16.88 9.39 15.49
CA GLY A 308 -17.40 8.19 14.83
C GLY A 308 -16.36 7.46 13.96
N VAL A 309 -15.08 7.59 14.31
CA VAL A 309 -13.99 6.94 13.62
C VAL A 309 -13.71 5.61 14.30
N TRP A 310 -13.95 4.50 13.58
CA TRP A 310 -13.79 3.13 14.09
C TRP A 310 -14.51 2.84 15.41
N ARG A 311 -15.77 2.52 15.28
CA ARG A 311 -16.58 1.93 16.34
C ARG A 311 -16.66 0.42 16.13
N THR A 312 -16.72 -0.33 17.21
CA THR A 312 -16.93 -1.77 17.20
C THR A 312 -18.12 -2.13 18.08
N GLU A 313 -18.86 -3.14 17.66
CA GLU A 313 -19.99 -3.65 18.45
C GLU A 313 -19.60 -4.97 19.11
N ALA A 314 -19.89 -5.09 20.38
CA ALA A 314 -19.75 -6.33 21.14
C ALA A 314 -20.86 -6.42 22.18
N TYR A 315 -21.52 -7.56 22.30
CA TYR A 315 -22.57 -7.83 23.29
C TYR A 315 -23.73 -6.81 23.30
N GLY A 316 -24.09 -6.27 22.14
CA GLY A 316 -25.14 -5.26 22.01
C GLY A 316 -24.75 -3.85 22.48
N LYS A 317 -23.48 -3.63 22.75
CA LYS A 317 -22.90 -2.32 23.06
C LYS A 317 -21.93 -1.90 21.96
N THR A 318 -21.86 -0.60 21.70
CA THR A 318 -20.90 0.01 20.77
C THR A 318 -19.76 0.63 21.57
N TYR A 319 -18.53 0.40 21.12
CA TYR A 319 -17.31 0.89 21.77
C TYR A 319 -16.42 1.64 20.77
N ALA A 320 -15.58 2.56 21.27
CA ALA A 320 -14.47 3.08 20.48
C ALA A 320 -13.43 1.98 20.27
N PHE A 321 -13.10 1.65 19.02
CA PHE A 321 -12.07 0.65 18.73
C PHE A 321 -10.68 1.20 19.06
N PRO A 322 -9.78 0.44 19.70
CA PRO A 322 -8.46 0.91 20.12
C PRO A 322 -7.48 1.07 18.95
N TYR A 323 -7.83 1.93 18.01
CA TYR A 323 -7.09 2.13 16.76
C TYR A 323 -5.88 3.04 16.98
N THR A 324 -4.68 2.51 16.83
CA THR A 324 -3.45 3.27 17.06
C THR A 324 -3.19 4.31 15.97
N PRO A 325 -2.86 5.56 16.33
CA PRO A 325 -2.65 6.63 15.37
C PRO A 325 -1.23 6.67 14.78
N ALA A 326 -0.36 5.70 15.06
CA ALA A 326 1.06 5.73 14.66
C ALA A 326 1.25 5.96 13.16
N PHE A 327 0.42 5.34 12.32
CA PHE A 327 0.45 5.59 10.87
C PHE A 327 -0.01 7.02 10.51
N HIS A 328 -0.95 7.59 11.25
CA HIS A 328 -1.62 8.84 10.92
C HIS A 328 -0.84 10.08 11.37
N VAL A 329 -0.06 9.95 12.45
CA VAL A 329 0.70 11.07 13.07
C VAL A 329 1.63 11.78 12.08
N PRO A 330 2.45 11.11 11.26
CA PRO A 330 3.30 11.79 10.28
C PRO A 330 2.50 12.66 9.29
N PHE A 331 1.32 12.19 8.89
CA PHE A 331 0.44 12.94 7.99
C PHE A 331 -0.32 14.06 8.69
N ALA A 332 -0.56 13.93 9.99
CA ALA A 332 -1.17 14.99 10.78
C ALA A 332 -0.24 16.20 10.96
N VAL A 333 1.06 15.97 11.07
CA VAL A 333 2.08 17.03 11.21
C VAL A 333 2.33 17.78 9.91
N ILE A 334 2.26 17.10 8.76
CA ILE A 334 2.50 17.71 7.45
C ILE A 334 1.18 18.34 6.94
N PRO A 335 1.16 19.62 6.54
CA PRO A 335 -0.07 20.31 6.13
C PRO A 335 -0.49 19.94 4.70
N PHE A 336 -0.75 18.66 4.45
CA PHE A 336 -1.35 18.22 3.19
C PHE A 336 -2.78 18.74 3.03
N GLY A 337 -3.15 19.18 1.82
CA GLY A 337 -4.53 19.23 1.38
C GLY A 337 -5.16 17.83 1.39
N TYR A 338 -6.48 17.72 1.39
CA TYR A 338 -7.15 16.41 1.57
C TYR A 338 -6.76 15.38 0.49
N ASP A 339 -6.72 15.77 -0.77
CA ASP A 339 -6.38 14.89 -1.88
C ASP A 339 -4.89 14.52 -1.95
N ASP A 340 -4.03 15.47 -1.57
CA ASP A 340 -2.60 15.20 -1.44
C ASP A 340 -2.32 14.28 -0.27
N LEU A 341 -3.07 14.42 0.82
CA LEU A 341 -3.06 13.50 1.96
C LEU A 341 -3.41 12.07 1.53
N ILE A 342 -4.50 11.89 0.78
CA ILE A 342 -4.90 10.59 0.25
C ILE A 342 -3.80 9.99 -0.63
N THR A 343 -3.26 10.78 -1.57
CA THR A 343 -2.16 10.35 -2.44
C THR A 343 -0.91 9.97 -1.64
N ALA A 344 -0.54 10.79 -0.65
CA ALA A 344 0.61 10.52 0.21
C ALA A 344 0.44 9.24 1.03
N MET A 345 -0.74 8.99 1.59
CA MET A 345 -1.04 7.75 2.32
C MET A 345 -0.97 6.51 1.42
N LYS A 346 -1.50 6.57 0.19
CA LYS A 346 -1.40 5.50 -0.81
C LYS A 346 0.06 5.16 -1.11
N LEU A 347 0.87 6.16 -1.40
CA LEU A 347 2.28 5.98 -1.74
C LEU A 347 3.12 5.49 -0.54
N ALA A 348 2.81 5.97 0.66
CA ALA A 348 3.41 5.44 1.90
C ALA A 348 3.05 3.97 2.11
N ALA A 349 1.82 3.56 1.82
CA ALA A 349 1.41 2.16 1.88
C ALA A 349 2.17 1.29 0.86
N ALA A 350 2.38 1.78 -0.37
CA ALA A 350 3.21 1.10 -1.36
C ALA A 350 4.65 0.91 -0.86
N ALA A 351 5.23 1.92 -0.20
CA ALA A 351 6.55 1.82 0.43
C ALA A 351 6.55 0.81 1.59
N LEU A 352 5.56 0.88 2.50
CA LEU A 352 5.43 -0.01 3.65
C LEU A 352 5.24 -1.48 3.24
N THR A 353 4.59 -1.77 2.12
CA THR A 353 4.52 -3.14 1.59
C THR A 353 5.85 -3.62 1.00
N THR A 354 6.75 -2.71 0.62
CA THR A 354 8.06 -3.04 0.05
C THR A 354 9.14 -3.20 1.12
N VAL A 355 9.07 -2.48 2.24
CA VAL A 355 10.03 -2.58 3.36
C VAL A 355 10.20 -4.02 3.87
N PRO A 356 9.15 -4.84 4.04
CA PRO A 356 9.27 -6.23 4.46
C PRO A 356 10.16 -7.10 3.56
N LEU A 357 10.26 -6.80 2.26
CA LEU A 357 11.19 -7.47 1.34
C LEU A 357 12.65 -7.29 1.79
N VAL A 358 13.03 -6.07 2.13
CA VAL A 358 14.39 -5.74 2.59
C VAL A 358 14.66 -6.38 3.96
N LEU A 359 13.67 -6.35 4.85
CA LEU A 359 13.77 -6.97 6.16
C LEU A 359 13.82 -8.50 6.08
N ALA A 360 13.07 -9.14 5.18
CA ALA A 360 13.13 -10.58 4.93
C ALA A 360 14.52 -11.01 4.43
N TRP A 361 15.12 -10.23 3.52
CA TRP A 361 16.52 -10.43 3.11
C TRP A 361 17.47 -10.37 4.32
N ALA A 362 17.32 -9.38 5.18
CA ALA A 362 18.18 -9.19 6.34
C ALA A 362 17.98 -10.29 7.40
N ILE A 363 16.75 -10.75 7.65
CA ILE A 363 16.43 -11.88 8.54
C ILE A 363 17.01 -13.17 7.97
N ALA A 364 16.80 -13.46 6.68
CA ALA A 364 17.32 -14.66 6.03
C ALA A 364 18.84 -14.79 6.21
N ARG A 365 19.59 -13.68 6.01
CA ARG A 365 21.03 -13.66 6.24
C ARG A 365 21.41 -13.96 7.69
N ARG A 366 20.69 -13.42 8.66
CA ARG A 366 20.97 -13.69 10.09
C ARG A 366 20.68 -15.14 10.47
N LEU A 367 19.68 -15.74 9.89
CA LEU A 367 19.33 -17.15 10.08
C LEU A 367 20.21 -18.11 9.27
N GLY A 368 21.10 -17.61 8.39
CA GLY A 368 21.86 -18.43 7.46
C GLY A 368 21.01 -19.07 6.39
N ALA A 369 19.83 -18.49 6.13
CA ALA A 369 18.93 -18.89 5.07
C ALA A 369 19.28 -18.24 3.74
N SER A 370 18.72 -18.76 2.64
CA SER A 370 18.87 -18.16 1.33
C SER A 370 18.12 -16.83 1.23
N VAL A 371 18.76 -15.85 0.59
CA VAL A 371 18.16 -14.53 0.32
C VAL A 371 17.13 -14.55 -0.82
N VAL A 372 16.99 -15.66 -1.55
CA VAL A 372 15.98 -15.85 -2.62
C VAL A 372 14.56 -15.61 -2.09
N GLY A 373 14.30 -15.92 -0.82
CA GLY A 373 13.02 -15.65 -0.18
C GLY A 373 12.60 -14.17 -0.21
N ALA A 374 13.56 -13.24 -0.22
CA ALA A 374 13.25 -11.82 -0.37
C ALA A 374 12.62 -11.51 -1.74
N ALA A 375 13.05 -12.17 -2.82
CA ALA A 375 12.44 -11.98 -4.14
C ALA A 375 10.97 -12.46 -4.17
N LEU A 376 10.65 -13.52 -3.44
CA LEU A 376 9.28 -14.02 -3.33
C LEU A 376 8.34 -13.03 -2.63
N MET A 377 8.87 -12.17 -1.74
CA MET A 377 8.10 -11.11 -1.08
C MET A 377 7.56 -10.06 -2.07
N ALA A 378 8.19 -9.90 -3.23
CA ALA A 378 7.73 -8.97 -4.26
C ALA A 378 6.42 -9.43 -4.90
N VAL A 379 6.25 -10.74 -5.04
CA VAL A 379 5.16 -11.36 -5.82
C VAL A 379 4.14 -12.11 -4.98
N VAL A 380 4.38 -12.33 -3.67
CA VAL A 380 3.42 -13.02 -2.81
C VAL A 380 2.09 -12.26 -2.73
N PRO A 381 0.94 -12.95 -2.89
CA PRO A 381 -0.39 -12.32 -2.94
C PRO A 381 -0.74 -11.46 -1.71
N THR A 382 -0.27 -11.85 -0.54
CA THR A 382 -0.63 -11.25 0.76
C THR A 382 -0.53 -9.72 0.77
N TYR A 383 0.53 -9.14 0.18
CA TYR A 383 0.74 -7.68 0.25
C TYR A 383 -0.21 -6.90 -0.63
N VAL A 384 -0.54 -7.40 -1.82
CA VAL A 384 -1.50 -6.73 -2.70
C VAL A 384 -2.89 -6.82 -2.12
N SER A 385 -3.28 -7.97 -1.56
CA SER A 385 -4.55 -8.12 -0.84
C SER A 385 -4.70 -7.09 0.29
N ARG A 386 -3.65 -6.86 1.08
CA ARG A 386 -3.71 -5.87 2.18
C ARG A 386 -3.73 -4.44 1.69
N LEU A 387 -3.04 -4.17 0.61
CA LEU A 387 -3.00 -2.87 -0.02
C LEU A 387 -4.36 -2.50 -0.63
N SER A 388 -5.04 -3.47 -1.28
CA SER A 388 -6.34 -3.26 -1.93
C SER A 388 -7.47 -2.91 -0.97
N PHE A 389 -7.42 -3.37 0.28
CA PHE A 389 -8.40 -3.02 1.32
C PHE A 389 -8.01 -1.80 2.15
N ALA A 390 -6.92 -1.11 1.79
CA ALA A 390 -6.40 0.05 2.53
C ALA A 390 -6.09 -0.22 4.01
N PHE A 391 -5.64 -1.43 4.37
CA PHE A 391 -5.19 -1.73 5.74
C PHE A 391 -3.87 -1.04 6.07
N LEU A 392 -3.81 0.28 5.90
CA LEU A 392 -2.58 1.08 5.92
C LEU A 392 -1.80 0.99 7.24
N PRO A 393 -2.45 1.14 8.42
CA PRO A 393 -1.74 1.00 9.69
C PRO A 393 -1.27 -0.43 9.97
N ALA A 394 -1.98 -1.45 9.47
CA ALA A 394 -1.53 -2.83 9.58
C ALA A 394 -0.22 -3.08 8.80
N LEU A 395 -0.03 -2.38 7.68
CA LEU A 395 1.22 -2.44 6.92
C LEU A 395 2.39 -1.81 7.69
N LEU A 396 2.15 -0.69 8.39
CA LEU A 396 3.14 -0.11 9.30
C LEU A 396 3.44 -1.07 10.45
N GLY A 397 2.41 -1.60 11.12
CA GLY A 397 2.56 -2.59 12.19
C GLY A 397 3.42 -3.77 11.74
N HIS A 398 3.11 -4.34 10.58
CA HIS A 398 3.88 -5.44 10.03
C HIS A 398 5.35 -5.06 9.72
N ALA A 399 5.62 -3.88 9.20
CA ALA A 399 6.99 -3.42 8.97
C ALA A 399 7.77 -3.30 10.30
N VAL A 400 7.12 -2.84 11.37
CA VAL A 400 7.72 -2.76 12.72
C VAL A 400 7.90 -4.16 13.33
N ASP A 401 6.93 -5.07 13.17
CA ASP A 401 7.06 -6.48 13.58
C ASP A 401 8.26 -7.15 12.91
N MET A 402 8.44 -6.92 11.61
CA MET A 402 9.58 -7.43 10.85
C MET A 402 10.91 -6.82 11.32
N ALA A 403 10.93 -5.53 11.67
CA ALA A 403 12.11 -4.89 12.24
C ALA A 403 12.46 -5.46 13.62
N PHE A 404 11.46 -5.77 14.43
CA PHE A 404 11.63 -6.48 15.70
C PHE A 404 12.20 -7.89 15.49
N LEU A 405 11.63 -8.68 14.58
CA LEU A 405 12.13 -10.02 14.25
C LEU A 405 13.56 -9.99 13.72
N PHE A 406 13.88 -9.02 12.85
CA PHE A 406 15.24 -8.79 12.40
C PHE A 406 16.19 -8.47 13.56
N TRP A 407 15.79 -7.55 14.43
CA TRP A 407 16.59 -7.20 15.60
C TRP A 407 16.80 -8.42 16.51
N LEU A 408 15.74 -9.17 16.79
CA LEU A 408 15.75 -10.34 17.65
C LEU A 408 16.64 -11.47 17.09
N ALA A 409 16.56 -11.74 15.77
CA ALA A 409 17.42 -12.73 15.10
C ALA A 409 18.92 -12.44 15.23
N GLY A 410 19.32 -11.21 15.57
CA GLY A 410 20.71 -10.85 15.78
C GLY A 410 21.11 -10.60 17.23
N ASN A 411 20.16 -10.64 18.16
CA ASN A 411 20.42 -10.26 19.55
C ASN A 411 19.87 -11.28 20.57
N LEU A 412 19.25 -12.37 20.12
CA LEU A 412 18.63 -13.35 21.03
C LEU A 412 19.62 -13.94 22.04
N ASP A 413 20.86 -14.25 21.62
CA ASP A 413 21.90 -14.78 22.50
C ASP A 413 22.40 -13.74 23.54
N ARG A 414 22.19 -12.45 23.24
CA ARG A 414 22.61 -11.30 24.06
C ARG A 414 21.46 -10.65 24.80
N ILE A 415 20.28 -11.26 24.79
CA ILE A 415 19.01 -10.68 25.27
C ILE A 415 19.06 -10.26 26.74
N ARG A 416 19.98 -10.83 27.53
CA ARG A 416 20.22 -10.55 28.96
C ARG A 416 21.05 -9.28 29.20
N GLU A 417 21.75 -8.78 28.18
CA GLU A 417 22.50 -7.52 28.30
C GLU A 417 21.50 -6.36 28.45
N ARG A 418 21.72 -5.50 29.47
CA ARG A 418 20.79 -4.42 29.81
C ARG A 418 20.40 -3.56 28.62
N GLY A 419 21.39 -3.14 27.80
CA GLY A 419 21.13 -2.30 26.63
C GLY A 419 20.37 -3.03 25.50
N VAL A 420 20.55 -4.35 25.37
CA VAL A 420 19.79 -5.20 24.44
C VAL A 420 18.38 -5.40 24.97
N TRP A 421 18.25 -5.71 26.26
CA TRP A 421 16.97 -5.91 26.91
C TRP A 421 16.04 -4.70 26.82
N VAL A 422 16.55 -3.49 27.15
CA VAL A 422 15.79 -2.23 27.04
C VAL A 422 15.30 -2.00 25.61
N ARG A 423 16.19 -2.18 24.61
CA ARG A 423 15.79 -2.05 23.20
C ARG A 423 14.74 -3.06 22.80
N GLY A 424 14.81 -4.29 23.32
CA GLY A 424 13.78 -5.31 23.09
C GLY A 424 12.42 -4.90 23.62
N ALA A 425 12.35 -4.41 24.86
CA ALA A 425 11.11 -3.92 25.44
C ALA A 425 10.52 -2.73 24.66
N LEU A 426 11.37 -1.80 24.21
CA LEU A 426 10.95 -0.69 23.34
C LEU A 426 10.45 -1.17 21.98
N PHE A 427 11.06 -2.19 21.39
CA PHE A 427 10.55 -2.78 20.14
C PHE A 427 9.19 -3.43 20.32
N VAL A 428 8.96 -4.20 21.40
CA VAL A 428 7.65 -4.79 21.69
C VAL A 428 6.60 -3.68 21.85
N ALA A 429 6.90 -2.64 22.62
CA ALA A 429 6.01 -1.49 22.75
C ALA A 429 5.73 -0.83 21.39
N ALA A 430 6.77 -0.64 20.56
CA ALA A 430 6.62 -0.06 19.22
C ALA A 430 5.75 -0.91 18.31
N CYS A 431 5.87 -2.26 18.30
CA CYS A 431 5.01 -3.15 17.54
C CYS A 431 3.53 -2.98 17.95
N GLN A 432 3.26 -2.97 19.24
CA GLN A 432 1.91 -2.83 19.78
C GLN A 432 1.32 -1.43 19.51
N LEU A 433 2.13 -0.38 19.60
CA LEU A 433 1.72 1.00 19.31
C LEU A 433 1.64 1.29 17.80
N ALA A 434 2.35 0.54 16.95
CA ALA A 434 2.27 0.71 15.51
C ALA A 434 0.91 0.24 14.96
N TYR A 435 0.40 -0.87 15.47
CA TYR A 435 -0.93 -1.36 15.13
C TYR A 435 -1.46 -2.36 16.16
N VAL A 436 -2.79 -2.34 16.38
CA VAL A 436 -3.45 -3.16 17.41
C VAL A 436 -3.19 -4.67 17.26
N SER A 437 -3.00 -5.20 16.05
CA SER A 437 -2.66 -6.63 15.88
C SER A 437 -1.31 -7.01 16.49
N GLY A 438 -0.39 -6.05 16.65
CA GLY A 438 0.88 -6.25 17.35
C GLY A 438 0.67 -6.65 18.82
N VAL A 439 -0.42 -6.20 19.46
CA VAL A 439 -0.77 -6.62 20.83
C VAL A 439 -0.97 -8.14 20.89
N ILE A 440 -1.63 -8.73 19.90
CA ILE A 440 -1.89 -10.17 19.87
C ILE A 440 -0.67 -10.93 19.30
N ASN A 441 -0.22 -10.54 18.10
CA ASN A 441 0.80 -11.29 17.36
C ASN A 441 2.14 -11.31 18.11
N VAL A 442 2.62 -10.13 18.55
CA VAL A 442 3.95 -10.00 19.17
C VAL A 442 3.93 -10.52 20.60
N THR A 443 2.86 -10.29 21.37
CA THR A 443 2.74 -10.83 22.73
C THR A 443 2.73 -12.35 22.71
N LEU A 444 1.92 -12.95 21.84
CA LEU A 444 1.87 -14.41 21.69
C LEU A 444 3.22 -14.94 21.19
N PHE A 445 3.84 -14.27 20.21
CA PHE A 445 5.15 -14.69 19.71
C PHE A 445 6.23 -14.67 20.79
N VAL A 446 6.29 -13.62 21.61
CA VAL A 446 7.26 -13.50 22.71
C VAL A 446 7.03 -14.58 23.76
N ALA A 447 5.77 -14.87 24.11
CA ALA A 447 5.43 -15.95 25.04
C ALA A 447 5.85 -17.32 24.49
N VAL A 448 5.53 -17.62 23.24
CA VAL A 448 5.92 -18.88 22.57
C VAL A 448 7.43 -18.99 22.44
N LEU A 449 8.15 -17.89 22.12
CA LEU A 449 9.60 -17.89 22.07
C LEU A 449 10.22 -18.19 23.43
N ALA A 450 9.68 -17.60 24.51
CA ALA A 450 10.12 -17.91 25.86
C ALA A 450 9.94 -19.39 26.20
N LEU A 451 8.82 -20.00 25.80
CA LEU A 451 8.59 -21.44 25.96
C LEU A 451 9.57 -22.28 25.12
N CYS A 452 9.85 -21.90 23.87
CA CYS A 452 10.85 -22.58 23.04
C CYS A 452 12.25 -22.51 23.63
N GLU A 453 12.62 -21.38 24.23
CA GLU A 453 13.91 -21.21 24.91
C GLU A 453 13.97 -22.02 26.21
N ALA A 454 12.90 -22.06 27.02
CA ALA A 454 12.82 -22.84 28.25
C ALA A 454 12.90 -24.35 27.98
N GLY A 455 12.26 -24.84 26.92
CA GLY A 455 12.25 -26.28 26.56
C GLY A 455 13.61 -26.82 26.11
N ALA A 456 14.57 -25.97 25.83
CA ALA A 456 15.91 -26.40 25.39
C ALA A 456 16.87 -26.64 26.56
N ARG A 457 16.57 -27.60 27.43
CA ARG A 457 17.31 -28.26 28.54
C ARG A 457 18.73 -27.78 28.95
N ARG A 458 19.01 -26.47 28.94
CA ARG A 458 20.26 -25.84 29.39
C ARG A 458 19.91 -24.73 30.38
N GLU A 459 20.52 -24.67 31.56
CA GLU A 459 20.28 -23.64 32.58
C GLU A 459 20.40 -22.19 32.05
N ALA A 460 21.36 -21.94 31.16
CA ALA A 460 21.52 -20.65 30.53
C ALA A 460 20.29 -20.20 29.72
N ARG A 461 19.51 -21.15 29.19
CA ARG A 461 18.33 -20.87 28.39
C ARG A 461 17.08 -20.58 29.21
N GLY A 462 16.96 -21.11 30.41
CA GLY A 462 15.90 -20.72 31.36
C GLY A 462 15.98 -19.23 31.71
N ARG A 463 17.19 -18.72 31.95
CA ARG A 463 17.41 -17.28 32.17
C ARG A 463 17.15 -16.43 30.93
N GLN A 464 17.43 -16.96 29.74
CA GLN A 464 17.12 -16.31 28.47
C GLN A 464 15.60 -16.25 28.24
N ALA A 465 14.87 -17.33 28.51
CA ALA A 465 13.42 -17.40 28.46
C ALA A 465 12.78 -16.35 29.40
N ALA A 466 13.26 -16.25 30.63
CA ALA A 466 12.80 -15.23 31.57
C ALA A 466 13.05 -13.79 31.07
N ALA A 467 14.23 -13.54 30.47
CA ALA A 467 14.53 -12.23 29.88
C ALA A 467 13.63 -11.90 28.70
N VAL A 468 13.33 -12.87 27.82
CA VAL A 468 12.40 -12.70 26.69
C VAL A 468 11.00 -12.40 27.21
N LEU A 469 10.51 -13.16 28.20
CA LEU A 469 9.19 -12.91 28.80
C LEU A 469 9.11 -11.52 29.46
N ALA A 470 10.15 -11.13 30.19
CA ALA A 470 10.22 -9.81 30.83
C ALA A 470 10.22 -8.66 29.80
N ILE A 471 10.88 -8.83 28.64
CA ILE A 471 10.79 -7.88 27.51
C ILE A 471 9.35 -7.73 27.03
N GLY A 472 8.64 -8.84 26.87
CA GLY A 472 7.23 -8.83 26.51
C GLY A 472 6.36 -8.09 27.52
N LEU A 473 6.50 -8.43 28.78
CA LEU A 473 5.71 -7.83 29.86
C LEU A 473 5.97 -6.32 29.99
N VAL A 474 7.24 -5.90 30.02
CA VAL A 474 7.59 -4.46 30.14
C VAL A 474 7.19 -3.69 28.89
N GLY A 475 7.42 -4.25 27.69
CA GLY A 475 6.99 -3.59 26.46
C GLY A 475 5.48 -3.44 26.38
N SER A 476 4.71 -4.45 26.79
CA SER A 476 3.25 -4.38 26.87
C SER A 476 2.78 -3.37 27.93
N LEU A 477 3.42 -3.34 29.09
CA LEU A 477 3.11 -2.33 30.11
C LEU A 477 3.32 -0.91 29.59
N VAL A 478 4.44 -0.67 28.89
CA VAL A 478 4.72 0.65 28.27
C VAL A 478 3.62 1.01 27.27
N SER A 479 3.22 0.10 26.39
CA SER A 479 2.17 0.38 25.40
C SER A 479 0.81 0.65 26.04
N VAL A 480 0.47 -0.08 27.11
CA VAL A 480 -0.75 0.17 27.90
C VAL A 480 -0.71 1.56 28.55
N LEU A 481 0.37 1.90 29.23
CA LEU A 481 0.51 3.19 29.90
C LEU A 481 0.49 4.38 28.92
N VAL A 482 1.09 4.21 27.74
CA VAL A 482 1.19 5.28 26.73
C VAL A 482 -0.14 5.48 25.99
N TYR A 483 -0.85 4.41 25.64
CA TYR A 483 -2.01 4.51 24.75
C TYR A 483 -3.23 3.70 25.20
N TYR A 484 -3.07 2.41 25.49
CA TYR A 484 -4.21 1.51 25.68
C TYR A 484 -4.94 1.67 27.01
N ARG A 485 -4.38 2.41 27.99
CA ARG A 485 -5.01 2.66 29.28
C ARG A 485 -6.43 3.22 29.16
N ASP A 486 -6.67 4.07 28.16
CA ASP A 486 -7.96 4.72 27.92
C ASP A 486 -9.03 3.74 27.39
N PHE A 487 -8.59 2.60 26.86
CA PHE A 487 -9.45 1.54 26.36
C PHE A 487 -9.64 0.38 27.36
N LEU A 488 -8.95 0.37 28.49
CA LEU A 488 -9.08 -0.69 29.50
C LEU A 488 -10.52 -0.90 30.01
N PRO A 489 -11.33 0.16 30.25
CA PRO A 489 -12.72 -0.03 30.67
C PRO A 489 -13.53 -0.84 29.66
N MET A 490 -13.35 -0.56 28.36
CA MET A 490 -13.98 -1.33 27.28
C MET A 490 -13.52 -2.80 27.31
N VAL A 491 -12.21 -3.04 27.40
CA VAL A 491 -11.64 -4.39 27.42
C VAL A 491 -12.19 -5.18 28.60
N LEU A 492 -12.23 -4.60 29.80
CA LEU A 492 -12.76 -5.23 30.99
C LEU A 492 -14.28 -5.51 30.87
N ASP A 493 -15.04 -4.59 30.29
CA ASP A 493 -16.48 -4.77 30.07
C ASP A 493 -16.74 -5.91 29.07
N VAL A 494 -16.00 -5.97 27.96
CA VAL A 494 -16.08 -7.08 26.99
C VAL A 494 -15.73 -8.43 27.63
N PHE A 495 -14.66 -8.49 28.42
CA PHE A 495 -14.26 -9.73 29.11
C PHE A 495 -15.26 -10.16 30.17
N SER A 496 -15.84 -9.22 30.94
CA SER A 496 -16.85 -9.54 31.94
C SER A 496 -18.12 -10.14 31.33
N HIS A 497 -18.56 -9.59 30.18
CA HIS A 497 -19.70 -10.14 29.43
C HIS A 497 -19.39 -11.50 28.81
N ALA A 498 -18.15 -11.70 28.31
CA ALA A 498 -17.72 -12.99 27.79
C ALA A 498 -17.74 -14.08 28.89
N ALA A 499 -17.23 -13.76 30.07
CA ALA A 499 -17.20 -14.67 31.21
C ALA A 499 -18.62 -15.01 31.72
N SER A 500 -19.51 -14.01 31.82
CA SER A 500 -20.87 -14.21 32.35
C SER A 500 -21.79 -15.02 31.43
N ARG A 501 -21.53 -15.03 30.11
CA ARG A 501 -22.36 -15.75 29.12
C ARG A 501 -21.85 -17.12 28.74
N GLY A 502 -20.87 -17.67 29.47
CA GLY A 502 -20.35 -19.02 29.23
C GLY A 502 -19.69 -19.20 27.84
N GLY A 503 -19.22 -18.15 27.22
CA GLY A 503 -18.52 -18.18 25.93
C GLY A 503 -19.37 -18.51 24.71
N ALA A 504 -20.66 -18.89 24.87
CA ALA A 504 -21.47 -19.42 23.77
C ALA A 504 -22.14 -18.37 22.85
N ALA A 505 -22.14 -17.09 23.23
CA ALA A 505 -22.91 -16.05 22.51
C ALA A 505 -22.06 -14.89 21.96
N VAL A 506 -20.77 -15.09 21.75
CA VAL A 506 -19.82 -13.99 21.50
C VAL A 506 -19.54 -13.73 20.04
N SER A 507 -19.75 -14.72 19.20
CA SER A 507 -19.29 -14.65 17.81
C SER A 507 -20.47 -14.44 16.87
N VAL A 508 -20.47 -13.32 16.14
CA VAL A 508 -21.36 -13.12 14.99
C VAL A 508 -21.03 -14.13 13.88
N HIS A 509 -19.77 -14.60 13.86
CA HIS A 509 -19.29 -15.59 12.90
C HIS A 509 -19.25 -16.99 13.50
N PRO A 510 -19.63 -18.02 12.74
CA PRO A 510 -19.64 -19.40 13.23
C PRO A 510 -18.23 -19.89 13.56
N VAL A 511 -18.13 -20.69 14.62
CA VAL A 511 -16.90 -21.41 14.95
C VAL A 511 -16.57 -22.37 13.80
N GLN A 512 -15.35 -22.31 13.32
CA GLN A 512 -14.87 -23.13 12.21
C GLN A 512 -13.87 -24.20 12.69
N SER A 513 -13.67 -25.26 11.91
CA SER A 513 -12.59 -26.19 12.17
C SER A 513 -11.24 -25.53 11.87
N PHE A 514 -10.21 -25.90 12.63
CA PHE A 514 -8.84 -25.44 12.36
C PHE A 514 -8.40 -25.73 10.92
N LEU A 515 -8.72 -26.91 10.40
CA LEU A 515 -8.37 -27.30 9.03
C LEU A 515 -9.04 -26.42 7.97
N THR A 516 -10.31 -26.09 8.18
CA THR A 516 -11.05 -25.19 7.28
C THR A 516 -10.40 -23.81 7.24
N VAL A 517 -10.08 -23.24 8.40
CA VAL A 517 -9.41 -21.93 8.51
C VAL A 517 -8.02 -21.97 7.88
N ALA A 518 -7.22 -23.00 8.21
CA ALA A 518 -5.86 -23.17 7.69
C ALA A 518 -5.87 -23.31 6.16
N TYR A 519 -6.79 -24.11 5.61
CA TYR A 519 -6.95 -24.28 4.17
C TYR A 519 -7.35 -22.96 3.49
N ALA A 520 -8.40 -22.29 3.99
CA ALA A 520 -8.87 -21.05 3.42
C ALA A 520 -7.76 -19.96 3.42
N ARG A 521 -7.06 -19.80 4.55
CA ARG A 521 -5.97 -18.82 4.64
C ARG A 521 -4.78 -19.17 3.75
N THR A 522 -4.47 -20.45 3.63
CA THR A 522 -3.39 -20.90 2.73
C THR A 522 -3.74 -20.63 1.28
N ARG A 523 -4.96 -20.97 0.87
CA ARG A 523 -5.45 -20.71 -0.50
C ARG A 523 -5.51 -19.22 -0.82
N ASP A 524 -6.09 -18.41 0.07
CA ASP A 524 -6.39 -17.00 -0.21
C ASP A 524 -5.14 -16.10 -0.18
N PHE A 525 -4.05 -16.51 0.48
CA PHE A 525 -2.89 -15.64 0.68
C PHE A 525 -1.57 -16.18 0.15
N PHE A 526 -1.45 -17.49 -0.05
CA PHE A 526 -0.20 -18.11 -0.51
C PHE A 526 -0.35 -18.90 -1.80
N ASP A 527 -1.56 -19.41 -2.06
CA ASP A 527 -1.85 -20.34 -3.15
C ASP A 527 -0.92 -21.60 -3.17
N GLY A 528 -1.17 -22.59 -4.01
CA GLY A 528 -0.69 -23.95 -3.89
C GLY A 528 0.81 -24.20 -3.65
N LEU A 529 1.71 -23.54 -4.39
CA LEU A 529 3.14 -23.89 -4.37
C LEU A 529 3.90 -23.32 -3.15
N TYR A 530 3.52 -22.15 -2.66
CA TYR A 530 4.21 -21.51 -1.52
C TYR A 530 4.27 -22.39 -0.27
N PRO A 531 3.15 -22.96 0.23
CA PRO A 531 3.17 -23.79 1.43
C PRO A 531 4.01 -25.05 1.28
N VAL A 532 3.95 -25.70 0.11
CA VAL A 532 4.73 -26.93 -0.15
C VAL A 532 6.22 -26.64 -0.12
N LEU A 533 6.66 -25.60 -0.82
CA LEU A 533 8.07 -25.20 -0.81
C LEU A 533 8.51 -24.69 0.55
N ALA A 534 7.64 -23.96 1.26
CA ALA A 534 7.92 -23.50 2.61
C ALA A 534 8.11 -24.67 3.59
N ALA A 535 7.26 -25.70 3.55
CA ALA A 535 7.41 -26.91 4.36
C ALA A 535 8.76 -27.61 4.09
N ALA A 536 9.13 -27.79 2.82
CA ALA A 536 10.41 -28.37 2.44
C ALA A 536 11.59 -27.51 2.94
N GLY A 537 11.50 -26.19 2.80
CA GLY A 537 12.53 -25.26 3.24
C GLY A 537 12.67 -25.19 4.76
N LEU A 538 11.57 -25.25 5.50
CA LEU A 538 11.58 -25.32 6.98
C LEU A 538 12.34 -26.55 7.47
N VAL A 539 12.14 -27.73 6.86
CA VAL A 539 12.90 -28.94 7.21
C VAL A 539 14.40 -28.69 7.07
N VAL A 540 14.83 -28.03 5.99
CA VAL A 540 16.25 -27.67 5.78
C VAL A 540 16.74 -26.68 6.83
N LEU A 541 15.96 -25.64 7.14
CA LEU A 541 16.32 -24.62 8.12
C LEU A 541 16.43 -25.21 9.55
N PHE A 542 15.50 -26.07 9.95
CA PHE A 542 15.56 -26.74 11.26
C PHE A 542 16.75 -27.67 11.38
N ARG A 543 17.13 -28.39 10.33
CA ARG A 543 18.35 -29.23 10.30
C ARG A 543 19.62 -28.42 10.53
N ARG A 544 19.68 -27.16 10.12
CA ARG A 544 20.82 -26.26 10.34
C ARG A 544 20.94 -25.75 11.78
N ARG A 545 19.91 -25.92 12.60
CA ARG A 545 19.80 -25.52 14.01
C ARG A 545 20.03 -24.02 14.31
N ARG A 546 20.42 -23.21 13.31
CA ARG A 546 20.64 -21.79 13.49
C ARG A 546 19.31 -21.04 13.58
N GLY A 547 19.05 -20.38 14.72
CA GLY A 547 17.77 -19.71 14.97
C GLY A 547 16.56 -20.64 15.07
N ALA A 548 16.78 -21.93 15.39
CA ALA A 548 15.70 -22.93 15.41
C ALA A 548 14.57 -22.57 16.38
N SER A 549 14.89 -22.03 17.55
CA SER A 549 13.88 -21.57 18.51
C SER A 549 13.05 -20.39 17.98
N LEU A 550 13.70 -19.44 17.29
CA LEU A 550 13.02 -18.31 16.65
C LEU A 550 12.07 -18.80 15.53
N LEU A 551 12.54 -19.70 14.67
CA LEU A 551 11.74 -20.29 13.59
C LEU A 551 10.55 -21.10 14.15
N ALA A 552 10.80 -21.92 15.20
CA ALA A 552 9.77 -22.70 15.87
C ALA A 552 8.73 -21.77 16.52
N ALA A 553 9.18 -20.75 17.23
CA ALA A 553 8.29 -19.77 17.85
C ALA A 553 7.43 -19.05 16.81
N TRP A 554 8.02 -18.66 15.69
CA TRP A 554 7.29 -17.98 14.61
C TRP A 554 6.21 -18.88 13.99
N LEU A 555 6.56 -20.14 13.68
CA LEU A 555 5.62 -21.13 13.13
C LEU A 555 4.51 -21.47 14.14
N LEU A 556 4.87 -21.77 15.40
CA LEU A 556 3.91 -22.12 16.45
C LEU A 556 2.96 -20.94 16.74
N THR A 557 3.47 -19.71 16.75
CA THR A 557 2.63 -18.51 16.88
C THR A 557 1.58 -18.47 15.78
N TYR A 558 1.96 -18.73 14.54
CA TYR A 558 0.99 -18.76 13.44
C TYR A 558 -0.08 -19.85 13.64
N VAL A 559 0.32 -21.05 14.03
CA VAL A 559 -0.63 -22.14 14.33
C VAL A 559 -1.61 -21.73 15.43
N LEU A 560 -1.11 -21.11 16.50
CA LEU A 560 -1.97 -20.65 17.61
C LEU A 560 -2.90 -19.50 17.17
N LEU A 561 -2.43 -18.59 16.31
CA LEU A 561 -3.27 -17.53 15.75
C LEU A 561 -4.38 -18.11 14.85
N LEU A 562 -4.10 -19.15 14.06
CA LEU A 562 -5.11 -19.86 13.28
C LEU A 562 -6.13 -20.60 14.17
N LEU A 563 -5.67 -21.20 15.28
CA LEU A 563 -6.56 -21.80 16.28
C LEU A 563 -7.46 -20.74 16.93
N GLY A 564 -6.88 -19.59 17.30
CA GLY A 564 -7.64 -18.43 17.80
C GLY A 564 -8.70 -17.99 16.78
N ARG A 565 -8.32 -17.85 15.52
CA ARG A 565 -9.25 -17.52 14.42
C ARG A 565 -10.39 -18.53 14.28
N ALA A 566 -10.09 -19.82 14.43
CA ALA A 566 -11.10 -20.86 14.32
C ALA A 566 -12.11 -20.83 15.48
N LYS A 567 -11.66 -20.47 16.68
CA LYS A 567 -12.48 -20.51 17.90
C LYS A 567 -13.12 -19.18 18.27
N VAL A 568 -12.45 -18.06 17.97
CA VAL A 568 -12.90 -16.70 18.27
C VAL A 568 -12.75 -15.83 17.02
N PRO A 569 -13.52 -16.11 15.95
CA PRO A 569 -13.32 -15.50 14.64
C PRO A 569 -13.44 -13.97 14.67
N ASP A 570 -14.29 -13.40 15.52
CA ASP A 570 -14.51 -11.95 15.58
C ASP A 570 -13.28 -11.16 16.07
N VAL A 571 -12.43 -11.77 16.88
CA VAL A 571 -11.17 -11.16 17.33
C VAL A 571 -10.10 -11.16 16.22
N PHE A 572 -10.19 -12.11 15.29
CA PHE A 572 -9.19 -12.35 14.24
C PHE A 572 -9.69 -12.07 12.82
N LEU A 573 -10.68 -11.16 12.67
CA LEU A 573 -11.41 -10.94 11.41
C LEU A 573 -10.51 -10.64 10.21
N HIS A 574 -9.46 -9.87 10.39
CA HIS A 574 -8.76 -9.25 9.27
C HIS A 574 -7.55 -10.03 8.73
N GLY A 575 -7.28 -11.26 9.20
CA GLY A 575 -6.19 -12.10 8.70
C GLY A 575 -4.78 -11.50 8.89
N HIS A 576 -4.57 -10.74 9.97
CA HIS A 576 -3.27 -10.16 10.30
C HIS A 576 -2.25 -11.24 10.68
N GLU A 577 -2.71 -12.40 11.13
CA GLU A 577 -1.92 -13.59 11.39
C GLU A 577 -1.18 -14.06 10.14
N THR A 578 -1.84 -13.99 8.97
CA THR A 578 -1.23 -14.38 7.70
C THR A 578 -0.15 -13.39 7.28
N LEU A 579 -0.38 -12.09 7.48
CA LEU A 579 0.63 -11.06 7.21
C LEU A 579 1.88 -11.30 8.06
N PHE A 580 1.71 -11.63 9.36
CA PHE A 580 2.81 -11.89 10.29
C PHE A 580 3.68 -13.08 9.87
N VAL A 581 3.09 -14.15 9.27
CA VAL A 581 3.84 -15.36 8.87
C VAL A 581 4.39 -15.28 7.43
N THR A 582 3.88 -14.40 6.60
CA THR A 582 4.28 -14.31 5.17
C THR A 582 5.80 -14.30 4.96
N PRO A 583 6.61 -13.56 5.72
CA PRO A 583 8.06 -13.57 5.53
C PRO A 583 8.70 -14.91 5.85
N LEU A 584 8.20 -15.64 6.86
CA LEU A 584 8.68 -17.00 7.16
C LEU A 584 8.43 -17.95 6.00
N VAL A 585 7.22 -17.90 5.42
CA VAL A 585 6.83 -18.71 4.26
C VAL A 585 7.75 -18.41 3.07
N CYS A 586 7.97 -17.14 2.75
CA CYS A 586 8.84 -16.73 1.65
C CYS A 586 10.31 -17.10 1.89
N ILE A 587 10.86 -16.89 3.10
CA ILE A 587 12.24 -17.27 3.45
C ILE A 587 12.41 -18.79 3.32
N ALA A 588 11.46 -19.57 3.84
CA ALA A 588 11.51 -21.02 3.78
C ALA A 588 11.38 -21.53 2.33
N ALA A 589 10.43 -21.03 1.54
CA ALA A 589 10.28 -21.38 0.14
C ALA A 589 11.55 -21.04 -0.67
N GLY A 590 12.13 -19.86 -0.44
CA GLY A 590 13.42 -19.47 -1.05
C GLY A 590 14.58 -20.37 -0.63
N GLN A 591 14.58 -20.88 0.60
CA GLN A 591 15.57 -21.88 1.03
C GLN A 591 15.40 -23.21 0.32
N ALA A 592 14.17 -23.66 0.07
CA ALA A 592 13.91 -24.87 -0.71
C ALA A 592 14.44 -24.74 -2.14
N LEU A 593 14.13 -23.62 -2.81
CA LEU A 593 14.62 -23.31 -4.17
C LEU A 593 16.16 -23.30 -4.22
N ALA A 594 16.79 -22.62 -3.27
CA ALA A 594 18.26 -22.57 -3.20
C ALA A 594 18.89 -23.95 -2.96
N THR A 595 18.26 -24.78 -2.13
CA THR A 595 18.71 -26.15 -1.86
C THR A 595 18.57 -27.04 -3.10
N LEU A 596 17.49 -26.84 -3.85
CA LEU A 596 17.28 -27.55 -5.13
C LEU A 596 18.33 -27.10 -6.16
N ALA A 597 18.57 -25.80 -6.30
CA ALA A 597 19.56 -25.26 -7.23
C ALA A 597 21.00 -25.75 -6.96
N ALA A 598 21.33 -26.04 -5.70
CA ALA A 598 22.62 -26.58 -5.30
C ALA A 598 22.88 -28.02 -5.76
N ARG A 599 21.85 -28.75 -6.25
CA ARG A 599 21.97 -30.14 -6.73
C ARG A 599 22.52 -30.28 -8.16
N GLY A 600 23.05 -29.21 -8.78
CA GLY A 600 23.64 -29.22 -10.11
C GLY A 600 22.72 -28.72 -11.21
N GLY A 601 22.99 -29.05 -12.46
CA GLY A 601 22.30 -28.48 -13.64
C GLY A 601 20.79 -28.71 -13.64
N ALA A 602 20.35 -29.95 -13.47
CA ALA A 602 18.92 -30.29 -13.38
C ALA A 602 18.24 -29.64 -12.20
N GLY A 603 18.90 -29.56 -11.03
CA GLY A 603 18.40 -28.87 -9.86
C GLY A 603 18.26 -27.36 -10.08
N ARG A 604 19.21 -26.72 -10.78
CA ARG A 604 19.11 -25.30 -11.15
C ARG A 604 17.92 -25.04 -12.07
N MET A 605 17.73 -25.88 -13.08
CA MET A 605 16.59 -25.76 -13.98
C MET A 605 15.27 -25.94 -13.23
N GLY A 606 15.16 -26.95 -12.35
CA GLY A 606 13.99 -27.16 -11.52
C GLY A 606 13.70 -25.96 -10.60
N ALA A 607 14.73 -25.38 -9.97
CA ALA A 607 14.58 -24.19 -9.14
C ALA A 607 14.14 -22.95 -9.94
N LEU A 608 14.65 -22.78 -11.17
CA LEU A 608 14.22 -21.70 -12.07
C LEU A 608 12.76 -21.88 -12.50
N VAL A 609 12.36 -23.08 -12.89
CA VAL A 609 10.98 -23.39 -13.31
C VAL A 609 10.01 -23.15 -12.15
N LEU A 610 10.31 -23.66 -10.96
CA LEU A 610 9.46 -23.44 -9.77
C LEU A 610 9.44 -21.97 -9.34
N GLY A 611 10.59 -21.29 -9.39
CA GLY A 611 10.65 -19.84 -9.09
C GLY A 611 9.84 -19.00 -10.09
N ALA A 612 9.92 -19.33 -11.38
CA ALA A 612 9.11 -18.71 -12.42
C ALA A 612 7.60 -19.01 -12.22
N ALA A 613 7.26 -20.26 -11.88
CA ALA A 613 5.87 -20.63 -11.58
C ALA A 613 5.30 -19.84 -10.40
N LEU A 614 6.06 -19.69 -9.29
CA LEU A 614 5.67 -18.86 -8.16
C LEU A 614 5.49 -17.38 -8.54
N ALA A 615 6.41 -16.85 -9.37
CA ALA A 615 6.34 -15.47 -9.83
C ALA A 615 5.11 -15.26 -10.74
N LEU A 616 4.88 -16.17 -11.69
CA LEU A 616 3.71 -16.12 -12.59
C LEU A 616 2.39 -16.27 -11.81
N GLN A 617 2.33 -17.22 -10.88
CA GLN A 617 1.17 -17.43 -10.02
C GLN A 617 0.87 -16.20 -9.18
N GLY A 618 1.89 -15.65 -8.49
CA GLY A 618 1.74 -14.44 -7.71
C GLY A 618 1.33 -13.23 -8.55
N PHE A 619 1.91 -13.09 -9.75
CA PHE A 619 1.54 -12.03 -10.68
C PHE A 619 0.11 -12.18 -11.21
N ALA A 620 -0.28 -13.40 -11.62
CA ALA A 620 -1.64 -13.69 -12.08
C ALA A 620 -2.68 -13.40 -10.99
N TRP A 621 -2.37 -13.77 -9.74
CA TRP A 621 -3.22 -13.46 -8.61
C TRP A 621 -3.32 -11.94 -8.36
N GLN A 622 -2.20 -11.22 -8.40
CA GLN A 622 -2.18 -9.77 -8.26
C GLN A 622 -2.97 -9.08 -9.37
N TRP A 623 -2.86 -9.58 -10.60
CA TRP A 623 -3.63 -9.09 -11.73
C TRP A 623 -5.13 -9.36 -11.57
N GLY A 624 -5.51 -10.56 -11.14
CA GLY A 624 -6.90 -10.92 -10.84
C GLY A 624 -7.49 -10.01 -9.76
N ALA A 625 -6.78 -9.84 -8.63
CA ALA A 625 -7.20 -8.97 -7.55
C ALA A 625 -7.32 -7.49 -7.98
N LEU A 626 -6.42 -7.01 -8.85
CA LEU A 626 -6.52 -5.68 -9.43
C LEU A 626 -7.75 -5.57 -10.36
N ALA A 627 -7.96 -6.54 -11.23
CA ALA A 627 -9.09 -6.56 -12.14
C ALA A 627 -10.44 -6.59 -11.40
N ASP A 628 -10.54 -7.39 -10.33
CA ASP A 628 -11.73 -7.43 -9.46
C ASP A 628 -11.97 -6.08 -8.77
N GLN A 629 -10.92 -5.42 -8.30
CA GLN A 629 -11.03 -4.09 -7.69
C GLN A 629 -11.49 -3.03 -8.71
N LEU A 630 -10.98 -3.08 -9.93
CA LEU A 630 -11.41 -2.19 -11.03
C LEU A 630 -12.85 -2.49 -11.47
N GLY A 631 -13.28 -3.76 -11.43
CA GLY A 631 -14.66 -4.18 -11.72
C GLY A 631 -15.67 -3.70 -10.67
N ASN A 632 -15.27 -3.66 -9.40
CA ASN A 632 -16.12 -3.21 -8.29
C ASN A 632 -16.30 -1.67 -8.24
N ALA A 633 -15.47 -0.92 -8.94
CA ALA A 633 -15.57 0.53 -9.03
C ALA A 633 -16.56 0.99 -10.13
N ARG A 634 -16.94 0.08 -11.03
CA ARG A 634 -17.92 0.31 -12.09
C ARG A 634 -19.32 -0.11 -11.66
#